data_498db030267e4f85dcf173a079fc0003
#
_entry.id   498db030267e4f85dcf173a079fc0003
#
_cell.length_a   1.000
_cell.length_b   1.000
_cell.length_c   1.000
_cell.angle_alpha   90.00
_cell.angle_beta   90.00
_cell.angle_gamma   90.00
#
_symmetry.space_group_name_H-M   'P 1'
#
loop_
_entity.id
_entity.type
_entity.pdbx_description
1 polymer ?
#
loop_
_entity_poly.entity_id
_entity_poly.type
_entity_poly.pdbx_seq_one_letter_code
_entity_poly.pdbx_strand_id
1 'polypeptide(L)'
;MFSPIDEIKNRLDIVDVIGSYLKLQKTGANYRVLCPFHSEKKPSLFVSPSRQIWKCFGCGAGGGIFDFVMKIEGIEFGDALRILARKAGVELKKPDPEFTKWQTEKTRLYEICELATQFFEKQLGSKTRKAVKNYLLDRGLRESSIKKWRLGYAPDTWQGLSEFLTCRGYKKEEVEKAGLGISSPPASASSSGERRAGEISSFYDRFRGRIIFPIFDLNSQVSGFGGRIFKEKNKEEIAKYINTPNTLLYDKSRILYGLDKAKVEIRKRDFCILVEGYMDVILVSQGGYENVVAVSGTALTSPQLKMLKRYSQNLYTAFDMDVAGGSATKRGIDLARAQGFNIKVVTMPEDKDPADIVSKNPLWFDKLVGEAKSILEFYFETAFSKFDPKKVEGKVEISKALLPSIKRIPNKIAQSHWIGELAKRLMVREEDLEVELKKINLEEYGEKESDFRFALSETEKSFEKSEIKKNRKDLLEERITSLILKYPQYLKLISEDYLSYFSPDSREILEYLKQHPGFNFNSLADFKEGEVPAFSPELTRFLSNLCFAVEVDYNPLQEKFDSEDLPNPEDEVRVCIREIKNFEIKNELNQISEKIKVAEENKEIKKAEDLIKKFNDLSQKLIDR
;
A
#
# COMPACT_ATOMS: atom_id res chain seq x y z
N MET A 1 -14.76 4.97 35.90
CA MET A 1 -15.41 4.36 34.71
C MET A 1 -14.30 4.12 33.72
N PHE A 2 -14.05 2.90 33.30
CA PHE A 2 -13.05 2.60 32.28
C PHE A 2 -13.47 3.24 30.95
N SER A 3 -12.50 3.76 30.19
CA SER A 3 -12.77 4.26 28.85
C SER A 3 -13.19 3.08 27.94
N PRO A 4 -14.01 3.30 26.89
CA PRO A 4 -14.34 2.23 25.94
C PRO A 4 -13.11 1.59 25.31
N ILE A 5 -12.01 2.33 25.20
CA ILE A 5 -10.71 1.85 24.70
C ILE A 5 -10.11 0.84 25.67
N ASP A 6 -10.14 1.14 26.97
CA ASP A 6 -9.62 0.24 28.01
C ASP A 6 -10.47 -1.02 28.13
N GLU A 7 -11.79 -0.88 28.00
CA GLU A 7 -12.70 -2.03 28.02
C GLU A 7 -12.45 -2.96 26.81
N ILE A 8 -12.21 -2.42 25.63
CA ILE A 8 -11.83 -3.20 24.44
C ILE A 8 -10.48 -3.88 24.64
N LYS A 9 -9.47 -3.16 25.17
CA LYS A 9 -8.15 -3.75 25.47
C LYS A 9 -8.22 -4.88 26.49
N ASN A 10 -9.10 -4.77 27.47
CA ASN A 10 -9.28 -5.80 28.51
C ASN A 10 -10.04 -7.04 28.01
N ARG A 11 -10.88 -6.91 26.97
CA ARG A 11 -11.68 -8.01 26.42
C ARG A 11 -11.02 -8.74 25.24
N LEU A 12 -10.06 -8.10 24.55
CA LEU A 12 -9.42 -8.66 23.37
C LEU A 12 -7.94 -8.92 23.62
N ASP A 13 -7.52 -10.17 23.44
CA ASP A 13 -6.12 -10.52 23.44
C ASP A 13 -5.46 -10.18 22.09
N ILE A 14 -4.25 -9.62 22.13
CA ILE A 14 -3.51 -9.23 20.94
C ILE A 14 -3.18 -10.40 20.03
N VAL A 15 -2.96 -11.59 20.60
CA VAL A 15 -2.67 -12.81 19.83
C VAL A 15 -3.90 -13.22 19.03
N ASP A 16 -5.11 -13.13 19.61
CA ASP A 16 -6.37 -13.45 18.91
C ASP A 16 -6.68 -12.43 17.83
N VAL A 17 -6.43 -11.15 18.11
CA VAL A 17 -6.63 -10.07 17.12
C VAL A 17 -5.69 -10.27 15.94
N ILE A 18 -4.38 -10.39 16.17
CA ILE A 18 -3.38 -10.56 15.11
C ILE A 18 -3.52 -11.93 14.44
N GLY A 19 -3.81 -12.98 15.20
CA GLY A 19 -4.04 -14.34 14.72
C GLY A 19 -5.21 -14.46 13.74
N SER A 20 -6.20 -13.54 13.80
CA SER A 20 -7.28 -13.47 12.81
C SER A 20 -6.83 -12.95 11.44
N TYR A 21 -5.66 -12.33 11.34
CA TYR A 21 -5.06 -11.80 10.11
C TYR A 21 -3.85 -12.61 9.63
N LEU A 22 -3.03 -13.11 10.56
CA LEU A 22 -1.73 -13.72 10.30
C LEU A 22 -1.58 -15.05 11.03
N LYS A 23 -0.87 -16.01 10.40
CA LYS A 23 -0.56 -17.29 11.04
C LYS A 23 0.63 -17.14 11.97
N LEU A 24 0.38 -16.94 13.25
CA LEU A 24 1.39 -16.76 14.28
C LEU A 24 2.13 -18.06 14.61
N GLN A 25 3.44 -17.99 14.78
CA GLN A 25 4.30 -19.09 15.23
C GLN A 25 4.77 -18.80 16.66
N LYS A 26 4.56 -19.73 17.60
CA LYS A 26 4.99 -19.58 18.98
C LYS A 26 6.52 -19.66 19.08
N THR A 27 7.11 -18.73 19.83
CA THR A 27 8.55 -18.67 20.07
C THR A 27 8.77 -18.29 21.54
N GLY A 28 9.05 -19.29 22.40
CA GLY A 28 9.10 -19.07 23.85
C GLY A 28 7.77 -18.58 24.40
N ALA A 29 7.79 -17.49 25.16
CA ALA A 29 6.61 -16.82 25.71
C ALA A 29 5.88 -15.94 24.70
N ASN A 30 6.50 -15.64 23.56
CA ASN A 30 6.02 -14.72 22.54
C ASN A 30 5.61 -15.45 21.25
N TYR A 31 5.09 -14.70 20.27
CA TYR A 31 4.79 -15.19 18.94
C TYR A 31 5.57 -14.38 17.91
N ARG A 32 5.91 -15.01 16.78
CA ARG A 32 6.56 -14.35 15.64
C ARG A 32 5.87 -14.69 14.33
N VAL A 33 6.01 -13.79 13.35
CA VAL A 33 5.46 -13.97 12.00
C VAL A 33 6.20 -13.05 11.02
N LEU A 34 6.15 -13.38 9.73
CA LEU A 34 6.60 -12.47 8.68
C LEU A 34 5.76 -11.18 8.74
N CYS A 35 6.43 -10.03 8.69
CA CYS A 35 5.77 -8.75 8.79
C CYS A 35 4.92 -8.46 7.55
N PRO A 36 3.63 -8.11 7.70
CA PRO A 36 2.77 -7.78 6.56
C PRO A 36 2.99 -6.37 6.02
N PHE A 37 3.88 -5.57 6.67
CA PHE A 37 4.06 -4.15 6.36
C PHE A 37 5.32 -3.86 5.56
N HIS A 38 6.23 -4.85 5.41
CA HIS A 38 7.41 -4.78 4.54
C HIS A 38 7.78 -6.18 4.05
N SER A 39 8.57 -6.24 2.97
CA SER A 39 9.02 -7.51 2.41
C SER A 39 10.22 -8.04 3.20
N GLU A 40 10.13 -9.29 3.67
CA GLU A 40 11.21 -9.97 4.38
C GLU A 40 11.16 -11.48 4.15
N LYS A 41 12.31 -12.14 4.28
CA LYS A 41 12.42 -13.60 4.17
C LYS A 41 12.43 -14.31 5.53
N LYS A 42 12.78 -13.60 6.60
CA LYS A 42 12.83 -14.12 7.97
C LYS A 42 11.81 -13.36 8.84
N PRO A 43 11.06 -14.05 9.73
CA PRO A 43 10.08 -13.39 10.58
C PRO A 43 10.73 -12.38 11.53
N SER A 44 10.34 -11.09 11.42
CA SER A 44 10.80 -10.01 12.29
C SER A 44 9.68 -9.31 13.07
N LEU A 45 8.42 -9.67 12.84
CA LEU A 45 7.30 -9.19 13.63
C LEU A 45 7.08 -10.12 14.82
N PHE A 46 7.20 -9.58 16.03
CA PHE A 46 6.97 -10.26 17.30
C PHE A 46 5.71 -9.72 17.96
N VAL A 47 5.00 -10.61 18.67
CA VAL A 47 3.80 -10.31 19.46
C VAL A 47 4.01 -10.80 20.87
N SER A 48 3.88 -9.91 21.85
CA SER A 48 3.98 -10.23 23.28
C SER A 48 2.60 -10.29 23.92
N PRO A 49 2.13 -11.48 24.33
CA PRO A 49 0.85 -11.61 25.03
C PRO A 49 0.89 -10.92 26.42
N SER A 50 2.03 -11.01 27.13
CA SER A 50 2.17 -10.42 28.47
C SER A 50 2.08 -8.89 28.45
N ARG A 51 2.63 -8.26 27.42
CA ARG A 51 2.63 -6.79 27.26
C ARG A 51 1.50 -6.25 26.40
N GLN A 52 0.73 -7.13 25.74
CA GLN A 52 -0.32 -6.75 24.79
C GLN A 52 0.17 -5.79 23.68
N ILE A 53 1.42 -6.00 23.19
CA ILE A 53 2.04 -5.22 22.12
C ILE A 53 2.57 -6.12 21.02
N TRP A 54 2.72 -5.55 19.85
CA TRP A 54 3.47 -6.13 18.75
C TRP A 54 4.56 -5.16 18.28
N LYS A 55 5.65 -5.69 17.74
CA LYS A 55 6.75 -4.93 17.18
C LYS A 55 7.37 -5.68 16.01
N CYS A 56 7.56 -4.99 14.90
CA CYS A 56 8.40 -5.45 13.80
C CYS A 56 9.78 -4.80 13.92
N PHE A 57 10.81 -5.61 14.09
CA PHE A 57 12.17 -5.11 14.20
C PHE A 57 12.80 -4.81 12.83
N GLY A 58 12.23 -5.33 11.72
CA GLY A 58 12.67 -5.03 10.36
C GLY A 58 12.29 -3.62 9.89
N CYS A 59 11.01 -3.24 10.01
CA CYS A 59 10.54 -1.92 9.56
C CYS A 59 10.24 -0.94 10.70
N GLY A 60 10.45 -1.33 11.96
CA GLY A 60 10.21 -0.46 13.12
C GLY A 60 8.73 -0.28 13.51
N ALA A 61 7.77 -0.79 12.74
CA ALA A 61 6.36 -0.71 13.06
C ALA A 61 6.02 -1.46 14.36
N GLY A 62 5.11 -0.92 15.18
CA GLY A 62 4.72 -1.56 16.44
C GLY A 62 3.58 -0.82 17.12
N GLY A 63 3.06 -1.38 18.20
CA GLY A 63 1.99 -0.81 19.00
C GLY A 63 1.07 -1.85 19.62
N GLY A 64 -0.15 -1.46 20.02
CA GLY A 64 -1.19 -2.34 20.54
C GLY A 64 -2.12 -2.88 19.44
N ILE A 65 -3.29 -3.39 19.87
CA ILE A 65 -4.30 -3.95 18.94
C ILE A 65 -4.85 -2.91 17.97
N PHE A 66 -5.00 -1.66 18.41
CA PHE A 66 -5.50 -0.57 17.57
C PHE A 66 -4.49 -0.22 16.47
N ASP A 67 -3.21 -0.05 16.82
CA ASP A 67 -2.14 0.25 15.87
C ASP A 67 -2.01 -0.85 14.80
N PHE A 68 -2.18 -2.10 15.22
CA PHE A 68 -2.15 -3.22 14.28
C PHE A 68 -3.32 -3.16 13.30
N VAL A 69 -4.56 -2.99 13.80
CA VAL A 69 -5.76 -2.96 12.96
C VAL A 69 -5.73 -1.74 12.03
N MET A 70 -5.35 -0.57 12.52
CA MET A 70 -5.17 0.63 11.70
C MET A 70 -4.20 0.38 10.54
N LYS A 71 -3.05 -0.24 10.84
CA LYS A 71 -1.99 -0.44 9.85
C LYS A 71 -2.32 -1.58 8.88
N ILE A 72 -2.93 -2.67 9.34
CA ILE A 72 -3.24 -3.84 8.49
C ILE A 72 -4.44 -3.59 7.58
N GLU A 73 -5.46 -2.89 8.07
CA GLU A 73 -6.65 -2.52 7.31
C GLU A 73 -6.46 -1.21 6.53
N GLY A 74 -5.47 -0.39 6.92
CA GLY A 74 -5.22 0.92 6.30
C GLY A 74 -6.28 1.96 6.62
N ILE A 75 -6.82 1.93 7.83
CA ILE A 75 -7.92 2.76 8.31
C ILE A 75 -7.46 3.67 9.44
N GLU A 76 -8.28 4.68 9.75
CA GLU A 76 -8.04 5.58 10.87
C GLU A 76 -8.48 4.98 12.22
N PHE A 77 -8.02 5.60 13.32
CA PHE A 77 -8.31 5.14 14.68
C PHE A 77 -9.80 4.95 14.97
N GLY A 78 -10.66 5.86 14.48
CA GLY A 78 -12.10 5.77 14.67
C GLY A 78 -12.73 4.50 14.05
N ASP A 79 -12.24 4.07 12.90
CA ASP A 79 -12.71 2.85 12.22
C ASP A 79 -12.15 1.60 12.90
N ALA A 80 -10.86 1.62 13.31
CA ALA A 80 -10.25 0.55 14.09
C ALA A 80 -10.99 0.35 15.44
N LEU A 81 -11.34 1.45 16.11
CA LEU A 81 -12.12 1.43 17.35
C LEU A 81 -13.49 0.75 17.15
N ARG A 82 -14.20 1.03 16.04
CA ARG A 82 -15.49 0.38 15.75
C ARG A 82 -15.35 -1.10 15.45
N ILE A 83 -14.32 -1.49 14.69
CA ILE A 83 -14.03 -2.90 14.37
C ILE A 83 -13.77 -3.67 15.67
N LEU A 84 -12.87 -3.15 16.50
CA LEU A 84 -12.47 -3.79 17.74
C LEU A 84 -13.59 -3.77 18.78
N ALA A 85 -14.37 -2.68 18.88
CA ALA A 85 -15.55 -2.61 19.76
C ALA A 85 -16.59 -3.67 19.40
N ARG A 86 -16.89 -3.83 18.10
CA ARG A 86 -17.79 -4.90 17.62
C ARG A 86 -17.26 -6.29 17.97
N LYS A 87 -15.95 -6.52 17.79
CA LYS A 87 -15.31 -7.79 18.13
C LYS A 87 -15.29 -8.04 19.63
N ALA A 88 -15.16 -6.99 20.45
CA ALA A 88 -15.19 -7.05 21.93
C ALA A 88 -16.60 -7.07 22.54
N GLY A 89 -17.64 -6.81 21.76
CA GLY A 89 -19.01 -6.63 22.29
C GLY A 89 -19.14 -5.39 23.18
N VAL A 90 -18.41 -4.29 22.86
CA VAL A 90 -18.42 -3.03 23.62
C VAL A 90 -19.25 -1.99 22.88
N GLU A 91 -20.23 -1.40 23.57
CA GLU A 91 -21.01 -0.28 23.03
C GLU A 91 -20.24 1.04 23.19
N LEU A 92 -20.01 1.72 22.07
CA LEU A 92 -19.32 3.01 22.04
C LEU A 92 -20.29 4.17 22.34
N LYS A 93 -20.03 4.93 23.41
CA LYS A 93 -20.77 6.17 23.71
C LYS A 93 -20.41 7.27 22.72
N LYS A 94 -21.37 8.17 22.41
CA LYS A 94 -21.28 9.22 21.39
C LYS A 94 -20.18 10.26 21.71
N PRO A 95 -19.36 10.68 20.73
CA PRO A 95 -18.29 11.66 20.90
C PRO A 95 -18.72 13.12 20.63
N ASP A 96 -17.79 14.06 20.87
CA ASP A 96 -17.80 15.52 20.84
C ASP A 96 -18.47 16.21 19.61
N PRO A 97 -19.10 17.41 19.72
CA PRO A 97 -20.03 17.98 18.72
C PRO A 97 -19.48 18.28 17.32
N GLU A 98 -18.22 18.67 17.13
CA GLU A 98 -17.68 18.94 15.79
C GLU A 98 -17.20 17.68 15.07
N PHE A 99 -16.53 16.78 15.77
CA PHE A 99 -16.21 15.44 15.29
C PHE A 99 -17.49 14.64 15.03
N THR A 100 -18.52 14.86 15.84
CA THR A 100 -19.87 14.31 15.70
C THR A 100 -20.55 14.76 14.40
N LYS A 101 -20.35 16.00 13.95
CA LYS A 101 -21.03 16.54 12.75
C LYS A 101 -20.48 15.91 11.46
N TRP A 102 -19.16 15.84 11.31
CA TRP A 102 -18.51 15.17 10.17
C TRP A 102 -18.77 13.66 10.18
N GLN A 103 -18.68 13.03 11.35
CA GLN A 103 -18.95 11.60 11.52
C GLN A 103 -20.42 11.27 11.31
N THR A 104 -21.33 12.17 11.70
CA THR A 104 -22.77 12.06 11.45
C THR A 104 -23.07 12.15 9.96
N GLU A 105 -22.43 13.08 9.21
CA GLU A 105 -22.59 13.20 7.76
C GLU A 105 -22.11 11.94 7.05
N LYS A 106 -20.88 11.45 7.37
CA LYS A 106 -20.32 10.22 6.80
C LYS A 106 -21.20 9.00 7.08
N THR A 107 -21.70 8.87 8.32
CA THR A 107 -22.60 7.79 8.71
C THR A 107 -23.91 7.84 7.94
N ARG A 108 -24.52 9.04 7.79
CA ARG A 108 -25.74 9.20 7.00
C ARG A 108 -25.53 8.86 5.52
N LEU A 109 -24.38 9.20 4.94
CA LEU A 109 -24.07 8.84 3.56
C LEU A 109 -23.92 7.32 3.40
N TYR A 110 -23.31 6.61 4.37
CA TYR A 110 -23.27 5.13 4.35
C TYR A 110 -24.68 4.53 4.48
N GLU A 111 -25.54 5.08 5.34
CA GLU A 111 -26.94 4.65 5.45
C GLU A 111 -27.70 4.83 4.13
N ILE A 112 -27.51 5.96 3.45
CA ILE A 112 -28.09 6.21 2.12
C ILE A 112 -27.60 5.19 1.10
N CYS A 113 -26.30 4.91 1.05
CA CYS A 113 -25.72 3.92 0.14
C CYS A 113 -26.24 2.51 0.43
N GLU A 114 -26.38 2.14 1.71
CA GLU A 114 -26.93 0.85 2.12
C GLU A 114 -28.40 0.70 1.73
N LEU A 115 -29.22 1.72 2.00
CA LEU A 115 -30.64 1.73 1.60
C LEU A 115 -30.81 1.71 0.08
N ALA A 116 -29.96 2.44 -0.65
CA ALA A 116 -29.94 2.39 -2.12
C ALA A 116 -29.59 0.99 -2.61
N THR A 117 -28.64 0.32 -1.98
CA THR A 117 -28.28 -1.06 -2.31
C THR A 117 -29.48 -1.99 -2.13
N GLN A 118 -30.15 -1.93 -0.98
CA GLN A 118 -31.34 -2.73 -0.70
C GLN A 118 -32.48 -2.43 -1.69
N PHE A 119 -32.66 -1.16 -2.07
CA PHE A 119 -33.61 -0.78 -3.12
C PHE A 119 -33.27 -1.46 -4.45
N PHE A 120 -32.03 -1.37 -4.91
CA PHE A 120 -31.60 -1.97 -6.19
C PHE A 120 -31.67 -3.51 -6.16
N GLU A 121 -31.28 -4.15 -5.06
CA GLU A 121 -31.43 -5.61 -4.86
C GLU A 121 -32.90 -6.03 -4.99
N LYS A 122 -33.81 -5.31 -4.32
CA LYS A 122 -35.25 -5.57 -4.38
C LYS A 122 -35.83 -5.37 -5.79
N GLN A 123 -35.36 -4.34 -6.52
CA GLN A 123 -35.76 -4.12 -7.91
C GLN A 123 -35.32 -5.27 -8.82
N LEU A 124 -34.09 -5.77 -8.67
CA LEU A 124 -33.58 -6.93 -9.42
C LEU A 124 -34.38 -8.22 -9.12
N GLY A 125 -34.78 -8.40 -7.85
CA GLY A 125 -35.58 -9.56 -7.40
C GLY A 125 -37.05 -9.52 -7.80
N SER A 126 -37.55 -8.41 -8.33
CA SER A 126 -38.97 -8.26 -8.65
C SER A 126 -39.42 -9.10 -9.84
N LYS A 127 -40.68 -9.57 -9.81
CA LYS A 127 -41.26 -10.40 -10.90
C LYS A 127 -41.26 -9.67 -12.26
N THR A 128 -41.40 -8.34 -12.26
CA THR A 128 -41.39 -7.49 -13.45
C THR A 128 -40.02 -7.32 -14.10
N ARG A 129 -38.92 -7.71 -13.40
CA ARG A 129 -37.53 -7.54 -13.84
C ARG A 129 -36.81 -8.86 -14.12
N LYS A 130 -37.55 -9.97 -14.34
CA LYS A 130 -36.97 -11.29 -14.68
C LYS A 130 -35.97 -11.23 -15.84
N ALA A 131 -36.23 -10.38 -16.85
CA ALA A 131 -35.31 -10.21 -17.98
C ALA A 131 -33.91 -9.73 -17.60
N VAL A 132 -33.80 -8.84 -16.58
CA VAL A 132 -32.48 -8.37 -16.09
C VAL A 132 -31.75 -9.48 -15.37
N LYS A 133 -32.45 -10.23 -14.52
CA LYS A 133 -31.89 -11.38 -13.79
C LYS A 133 -31.44 -12.46 -14.76
N ASN A 134 -32.26 -12.80 -15.74
CA ASN A 134 -31.93 -13.80 -16.78
C ASN A 134 -30.68 -13.36 -17.55
N TYR A 135 -30.58 -12.09 -17.95
CA TYR A 135 -29.37 -11.58 -18.60
C TYR A 135 -28.10 -11.81 -17.78
N LEU A 136 -28.14 -11.62 -16.45
CA LEU A 136 -27.00 -11.89 -15.58
C LEU A 136 -26.67 -13.39 -15.53
N LEU A 137 -27.69 -14.26 -15.48
CA LEU A 137 -27.52 -15.70 -15.50
C LEU A 137 -26.97 -16.18 -16.85
N ASP A 138 -27.48 -15.66 -17.98
CA ASP A 138 -27.02 -15.94 -19.34
C ASP A 138 -25.57 -15.51 -19.57
N ARG A 139 -25.13 -14.45 -18.85
CA ARG A 139 -23.73 -14.03 -18.80
C ARG A 139 -22.84 -14.89 -17.89
N GLY A 140 -23.36 -15.98 -17.36
CA GLY A 140 -22.62 -16.98 -16.57
C GLY A 140 -22.60 -16.76 -15.06
N LEU A 141 -23.29 -15.73 -14.53
CA LEU A 141 -23.36 -15.56 -13.07
C LEU A 141 -24.27 -16.57 -12.42
N ARG A 142 -23.88 -17.04 -11.23
CA ARG A 142 -24.75 -17.85 -10.36
C ARG A 142 -25.57 -16.96 -9.43
N GLU A 143 -26.72 -17.43 -9.00
CA GLU A 143 -27.54 -16.69 -8.02
C GLU A 143 -26.80 -16.40 -6.72
N SER A 144 -25.94 -17.33 -6.28
CA SER A 144 -25.06 -17.14 -5.11
C SER A 144 -24.12 -15.95 -5.29
N SER A 145 -23.56 -15.78 -6.51
CA SER A 145 -22.68 -14.65 -6.83
C SER A 145 -23.46 -13.34 -6.89
N ILE A 146 -24.65 -13.34 -7.48
CA ILE A 146 -25.52 -12.15 -7.49
C ILE A 146 -25.79 -11.67 -6.06
N LYS A 147 -26.07 -12.59 -5.13
CA LYS A 147 -26.27 -12.29 -3.71
C LYS A 147 -24.97 -11.88 -2.99
N LYS A 148 -23.86 -12.62 -3.18
CA LYS A 148 -22.55 -12.34 -2.58
C LYS A 148 -22.07 -10.92 -2.91
N TRP A 149 -22.29 -10.49 -4.16
CA TRP A 149 -21.88 -9.19 -4.67
C TRP A 149 -22.97 -8.13 -4.56
N ARG A 150 -24.15 -8.48 -4.04
CA ARG A 150 -25.29 -7.60 -3.83
C ARG A 150 -25.71 -6.84 -5.08
N LEU A 151 -25.68 -7.53 -6.23
CA LEU A 151 -26.05 -6.92 -7.50
C LEU A 151 -27.50 -6.47 -7.48
N GLY A 152 -27.75 -5.34 -8.12
CA GLY A 152 -29.06 -4.72 -8.15
C GLY A 152 -29.45 -4.23 -9.56
N TYR A 153 -30.61 -3.62 -9.62
CA TYR A 153 -31.10 -2.95 -10.82
C TYR A 153 -31.71 -1.58 -10.47
N ALA A 154 -31.24 -0.54 -11.13
CA ALA A 154 -31.85 0.77 -11.10
C ALA A 154 -32.93 0.88 -12.17
N PRO A 155 -34.22 1.05 -11.82
CA PRO A 155 -35.30 1.21 -12.76
C PRO A 155 -35.07 2.40 -13.71
N ASP A 156 -35.68 2.34 -14.90
CA ASP A 156 -35.63 3.45 -15.85
C ASP A 156 -36.71 4.51 -15.48
N THR A 157 -36.54 5.09 -14.28
CA THR A 157 -37.39 6.14 -13.72
C THR A 157 -36.53 7.35 -13.33
N TRP A 158 -37.09 8.52 -13.40
CA TRP A 158 -36.34 9.75 -13.14
C TRP A 158 -36.03 9.98 -11.65
N GLN A 159 -36.92 9.60 -10.74
CA GLN A 159 -36.84 9.92 -9.31
C GLN A 159 -37.18 8.73 -8.40
N GLY A 160 -37.18 7.50 -8.91
CA GLY A 160 -37.63 6.33 -8.13
C GLY A 160 -36.79 6.03 -6.89
N LEU A 161 -35.46 6.20 -6.96
CA LEU A 161 -34.57 6.04 -5.80
C LEU A 161 -34.68 7.26 -4.87
N SER A 162 -34.65 8.47 -5.43
CA SER A 162 -34.68 9.70 -4.63
C SER A 162 -36.01 9.84 -3.86
N GLU A 163 -37.16 9.49 -4.47
CA GLU A 163 -38.43 9.42 -3.76
C GLU A 163 -38.41 8.38 -2.62
N PHE A 164 -37.87 7.19 -2.90
CA PHE A 164 -37.72 6.15 -1.88
C PHE A 164 -36.91 6.62 -0.68
N LEU A 165 -35.82 7.38 -0.90
CA LEU A 165 -34.96 7.91 0.15
C LEU A 165 -35.57 9.10 0.87
N THR A 166 -36.24 10.04 0.14
CA THR A 166 -36.88 11.20 0.74
C THR A 166 -38.08 10.82 1.61
N CYS A 167 -38.86 9.80 1.22
CA CYS A 167 -39.92 9.23 2.09
C CYS A 167 -39.36 8.64 3.41
N ARG A 168 -38.05 8.40 3.52
CA ARG A 168 -37.36 7.94 4.73
C ARG A 168 -36.64 9.04 5.50
N GLY A 169 -36.88 10.32 5.11
CA GLY A 169 -36.34 11.47 5.82
C GLY A 169 -34.92 11.90 5.38
N TYR A 170 -34.43 11.42 4.24
CA TYR A 170 -33.20 11.93 3.65
C TYR A 170 -33.49 13.09 2.69
N LYS A 171 -32.61 14.11 2.75
CA LYS A 171 -32.73 15.29 1.88
C LYS A 171 -32.14 15.02 0.50
N LYS A 172 -32.61 15.70 -0.53
CA LYS A 172 -32.08 15.60 -1.91
C LYS A 172 -30.60 15.92 -1.98
N GLU A 173 -30.14 16.90 -1.18
CA GLU A 173 -28.73 17.29 -1.08
C GLU A 173 -27.85 16.16 -0.52
N GLU A 174 -28.38 15.36 0.41
CA GLU A 174 -27.68 14.20 0.96
C GLU A 174 -27.58 13.07 -0.07
N VAL A 175 -28.64 12.88 -0.87
CA VAL A 175 -28.66 11.90 -1.97
C VAL A 175 -27.66 12.29 -3.08
N GLU A 176 -27.53 13.59 -3.37
CA GLU A 176 -26.53 14.12 -4.29
C GLU A 176 -25.11 13.96 -3.75
N LYS A 177 -24.87 14.29 -2.48
CA LYS A 177 -23.57 14.07 -1.81
C LYS A 177 -23.16 12.60 -1.78
N ALA A 178 -24.10 11.66 -1.72
CA ALA A 178 -23.86 10.22 -1.87
C ALA A 178 -23.57 9.81 -3.33
N GLY A 179 -23.66 10.75 -4.28
CA GLY A 179 -23.44 10.50 -5.71
C GLY A 179 -24.55 9.71 -6.40
N LEU A 180 -25.74 9.68 -5.82
CA LEU A 180 -26.92 8.95 -6.31
C LEU A 180 -27.92 9.84 -7.05
N GLY A 181 -27.89 11.15 -6.80
CA GLY A 181 -28.71 12.15 -7.45
C GLY A 181 -27.91 13.18 -8.24
N ILE A 182 -28.56 13.89 -9.11
CA ILE A 182 -27.99 15.00 -9.89
C ILE A 182 -29.00 16.14 -9.86
N SER A 183 -28.55 17.33 -9.40
CA SER A 183 -29.27 18.58 -9.55
C SER A 183 -28.87 19.25 -10.86
N SER A 184 -29.79 19.39 -11.80
CA SER A 184 -29.54 20.17 -13.00
C SER A 184 -29.86 21.64 -12.72
N PRO A 185 -29.02 22.59 -13.14
CA PRO A 185 -29.45 24.00 -13.17
C PRO A 185 -30.67 24.13 -14.06
N PRO A 186 -31.55 25.10 -13.77
CA PRO A 186 -32.72 25.36 -14.63
C PRO A 186 -32.28 25.59 -16.07
N ALA A 187 -33.07 25.11 -17.03
CA ALA A 187 -32.74 25.00 -18.45
C ALA A 187 -32.48 26.35 -19.18
N SER A 188 -32.47 27.49 -18.50
CA SER A 188 -32.33 28.84 -19.05
C SER A 188 -31.02 29.55 -18.72
N ALA A 189 -29.88 28.82 -18.73
CA ALA A 189 -28.57 29.48 -18.87
C ALA A 189 -28.18 29.62 -20.35
N SER A 190 -29.10 29.88 -21.24
CA SER A 190 -28.82 30.40 -22.58
C SER A 190 -28.55 31.90 -22.48
N SER A 191 -27.63 32.39 -23.24
CA SER A 191 -26.92 33.66 -23.36
C SER A 191 -27.71 34.98 -23.34
N SER A 192 -28.88 35.06 -22.73
CA SER A 192 -29.67 36.29 -22.56
C SER A 192 -30.16 36.39 -21.11
N GLY A 193 -29.53 37.27 -20.38
CA GLY A 193 -29.54 37.44 -18.92
C GLY A 193 -30.83 37.81 -18.22
N GLU A 194 -31.96 37.21 -18.50
CA GLU A 194 -33.22 37.43 -17.75
C GLU A 194 -33.62 36.16 -16.98
N ARG A 195 -33.44 36.18 -15.68
CA ARG A 195 -33.94 35.14 -14.77
C ARG A 195 -35.46 35.25 -14.66
N ARG A 196 -36.21 34.29 -15.20
CA ARG A 196 -37.62 34.13 -14.87
C ARG A 196 -37.76 33.49 -13.49
N ALA A 197 -38.37 34.19 -12.55
CA ALA A 197 -38.71 33.69 -11.23
C ALA A 197 -39.70 32.52 -11.39
N GLY A 198 -39.26 31.28 -11.11
CA GLY A 198 -40.13 30.11 -11.13
C GLY A 198 -39.56 28.83 -11.76
N GLU A 199 -38.34 28.85 -12.30
CA GLU A 199 -37.75 27.63 -12.86
C GLU A 199 -37.20 26.71 -11.74
N ILE A 200 -37.88 25.58 -11.55
CA ILE A 200 -37.54 24.56 -10.57
C ILE A 200 -36.28 23.79 -11.07
N SER A 201 -35.22 23.79 -10.29
CA SER A 201 -34.07 22.91 -10.56
C SER A 201 -34.55 21.45 -10.63
N SER A 202 -34.32 20.79 -11.77
CA SER A 202 -34.70 19.38 -11.91
C SER A 202 -33.72 18.48 -11.18
N PHE A 203 -34.20 17.76 -10.18
CA PHE A 203 -33.42 16.69 -9.49
C PHE A 203 -33.78 15.33 -10.07
N TYR A 204 -32.78 14.50 -10.39
CA TYR A 204 -33.02 13.16 -10.93
C TYR A 204 -31.99 12.14 -10.47
N ASP A 205 -32.38 10.86 -10.49
CA ASP A 205 -31.53 9.75 -10.13
C ASP A 205 -30.37 9.59 -11.14
N ARG A 206 -29.14 9.44 -10.64
CA ARG A 206 -27.95 9.23 -11.49
C ARG A 206 -28.01 7.92 -12.26
N PHE A 207 -28.44 6.84 -11.62
CA PHE A 207 -28.52 5.51 -12.20
C PHE A 207 -29.96 5.22 -12.66
N ARG A 208 -30.15 5.04 -13.96
CA ARG A 208 -31.45 4.73 -14.55
C ARG A 208 -31.28 3.66 -15.63
N GLY A 209 -32.16 2.64 -15.65
CA GLY A 209 -32.12 1.55 -16.62
C GLY A 209 -30.81 0.73 -16.58
N ARG A 210 -30.17 0.61 -15.39
CA ARG A 210 -28.84 0.04 -15.25
C ARG A 210 -28.79 -1.10 -14.25
N ILE A 211 -27.97 -2.11 -14.57
CA ILE A 211 -27.52 -3.12 -13.62
C ILE A 211 -26.51 -2.43 -12.69
N ILE A 212 -26.69 -2.60 -11.38
CA ILE A 212 -25.91 -1.92 -10.35
C ILE A 212 -24.94 -2.89 -9.71
N PHE A 213 -23.69 -2.44 -9.59
CA PHE A 213 -22.57 -3.09 -8.91
C PHE A 213 -22.19 -2.24 -7.70
N PRO A 214 -22.62 -2.62 -6.48
CA PRO A 214 -22.20 -1.90 -5.28
C PRO A 214 -20.69 -2.00 -5.10
N ILE A 215 -20.05 -0.87 -4.78
CA ILE A 215 -18.62 -0.77 -4.54
C ILE A 215 -18.41 -0.63 -3.04
N PHE A 216 -17.60 -1.54 -2.48
CA PHE A 216 -17.36 -1.61 -1.04
C PHE A 216 -16.02 -0.99 -0.68
N ASP A 217 -15.98 -0.35 0.48
CA ASP A 217 -14.72 0.03 1.12
C ASP A 217 -14.06 -1.19 1.81
N LEU A 218 -12.89 -1.01 2.41
CA LEU A 218 -12.18 -2.09 3.11
C LEU A 218 -12.92 -2.64 4.33
N ASN A 219 -13.91 -1.91 4.86
CA ASN A 219 -14.77 -2.34 5.96
C ASN A 219 -16.03 -3.08 5.48
N SER A 220 -16.12 -3.36 4.17
CA SER A 220 -17.29 -3.97 3.52
C SER A 220 -18.57 -3.11 3.64
N GLN A 221 -18.42 -1.78 3.78
CA GLN A 221 -19.52 -0.82 3.70
C GLN A 221 -19.63 -0.32 2.24
N VAL A 222 -20.86 -0.11 1.77
CA VAL A 222 -21.07 0.40 0.41
C VAL A 222 -20.69 1.88 0.35
N SER A 223 -19.66 2.21 -0.43
CA SER A 223 -19.14 3.56 -0.61
C SER A 223 -19.58 4.23 -1.91
N GLY A 224 -20.02 3.43 -2.89
CA GLY A 224 -20.44 3.92 -4.20
C GLY A 224 -21.00 2.80 -5.08
N PHE A 225 -21.21 3.11 -6.35
CA PHE A 225 -21.85 2.21 -7.30
C PHE A 225 -21.23 2.32 -8.69
N GLY A 226 -21.13 1.18 -9.38
CA GLY A 226 -21.01 1.11 -10.82
C GLY A 226 -22.35 0.76 -11.45
N GLY A 227 -22.66 1.32 -12.62
CA GLY A 227 -23.89 1.05 -13.31
C GLY A 227 -23.69 0.72 -14.78
N ARG A 228 -24.04 -0.50 -15.22
CA ARG A 228 -24.01 -0.92 -16.62
C ARG A 228 -25.41 -0.80 -17.24
N ILE A 229 -25.54 -0.18 -18.41
CA ILE A 229 -26.81 -0.09 -19.12
C ILE A 229 -27.34 -1.49 -19.48
N PHE A 230 -28.63 -1.72 -19.24
CA PHE A 230 -29.24 -3.04 -19.49
C PHE A 230 -29.76 -3.20 -20.93
N LYS A 231 -30.40 -2.18 -21.49
CA LYS A 231 -30.90 -2.17 -22.88
C LYS A 231 -30.39 -0.91 -23.57
N GLU A 232 -29.63 -1.08 -24.62
CA GLU A 232 -29.22 0.01 -25.50
C GLU A 232 -30.41 0.46 -26.35
N LYS A 233 -31.08 1.54 -25.97
CA LYS A 233 -32.16 2.10 -26.77
C LYS A 233 -31.66 2.97 -27.93
N ASN A 234 -30.42 3.54 -27.84
CA ASN A 234 -29.73 4.25 -28.92
C ASN A 234 -28.22 4.01 -28.72
N LYS A 235 -27.55 3.40 -29.70
CA LYS A 235 -26.17 2.90 -29.57
C LYS A 235 -25.08 3.96 -29.47
N GLU A 236 -25.34 5.23 -29.79
CA GLU A 236 -24.27 6.21 -30.04
C GLU A 236 -24.08 7.28 -28.95
N GLU A 237 -25.00 7.46 -28.00
CA GLU A 237 -24.94 8.60 -27.05
C GLU A 237 -24.84 8.23 -25.57
N ILE A 238 -25.00 6.96 -25.16
CA ILE A 238 -25.07 6.60 -23.74
C ILE A 238 -23.91 5.71 -23.34
N ALA A 239 -23.09 6.19 -22.39
CA ALA A 239 -21.97 5.41 -21.83
C ALA A 239 -22.40 4.04 -21.31
N LYS A 240 -21.77 2.96 -21.78
CA LYS A 240 -22.02 1.57 -21.38
C LYS A 240 -21.92 1.39 -19.85
N TYR A 241 -20.91 2.00 -19.23
CA TYR A 241 -20.71 2.04 -17.79
C TYR A 241 -20.65 3.46 -17.28
N ILE A 242 -21.25 3.70 -16.12
CA ILE A 242 -21.07 4.93 -15.33
C ILE A 242 -20.75 4.55 -13.88
N ASN A 243 -19.99 5.38 -13.19
CA ASN A 243 -19.66 5.20 -11.80
C ASN A 243 -20.14 6.38 -10.95
N THR A 244 -20.25 6.16 -9.64
CA THR A 244 -20.38 7.24 -8.65
C THR A 244 -19.23 8.24 -8.88
N PRO A 245 -19.49 9.56 -8.85
CA PRO A 245 -18.44 10.58 -8.86
C PRO A 245 -17.64 10.52 -7.55
N ASN A 246 -16.52 11.24 -7.47
CA ASN A 246 -15.82 11.39 -6.19
C ASN A 246 -16.75 12.04 -5.16
N THR A 247 -16.87 11.42 -4.00
CA THR A 247 -17.69 11.84 -2.86
C THR A 247 -16.87 11.74 -1.57
N LEU A 248 -17.47 12.08 -0.44
CA LEU A 248 -16.83 11.87 0.87
C LEU A 248 -16.54 10.38 1.15
N LEU A 249 -17.31 9.45 0.55
CA LEU A 249 -17.16 8.00 0.75
C LEU A 249 -16.36 7.31 -0.37
N TYR A 250 -16.38 7.85 -1.57
CA TYR A 250 -15.87 7.21 -2.77
C TYR A 250 -14.83 8.07 -3.46
N ASP A 251 -13.59 7.58 -3.47
CA ASP A 251 -12.49 8.14 -4.26
C ASP A 251 -12.04 7.09 -5.27
N LYS A 252 -12.31 7.36 -6.55
CA LYS A 252 -12.00 6.45 -7.65
C LYS A 252 -10.51 6.12 -7.76
N SER A 253 -9.65 7.04 -7.34
CA SER A 253 -8.20 6.85 -7.37
C SER A 253 -7.67 5.93 -6.26
N ARG A 254 -8.47 5.62 -5.26
CA ARG A 254 -8.09 4.84 -4.08
C ARG A 254 -8.82 3.51 -3.94
N ILE A 255 -9.94 3.34 -4.64
CA ILE A 255 -10.78 2.14 -4.51
C ILE A 255 -10.43 1.13 -5.61
N LEU A 256 -10.36 -0.15 -5.21
CA LEU A 256 -10.31 -1.30 -6.11
C LEU A 256 -11.56 -2.15 -5.86
N TYR A 257 -12.29 -2.45 -6.93
CA TYR A 257 -13.50 -3.28 -6.84
C TYR A 257 -13.15 -4.70 -6.40
N GLY A 258 -13.83 -5.19 -5.38
CA GLY A 258 -13.66 -6.54 -4.86
C GLY A 258 -12.54 -6.69 -3.82
N LEU A 259 -11.75 -5.65 -3.53
CA LEU A 259 -10.63 -5.75 -2.58
C LEU A 259 -11.09 -6.09 -1.16
N ASP A 260 -12.26 -5.61 -0.74
CA ASP A 260 -12.88 -5.95 0.55
C ASP A 260 -13.05 -7.48 0.74
N LYS A 261 -13.34 -8.20 -0.34
CA LYS A 261 -13.52 -9.65 -0.36
C LYS A 261 -12.22 -10.40 -0.66
N ALA A 262 -11.35 -9.81 -1.49
CA ALA A 262 -10.14 -10.46 -2.00
C ALA A 262 -8.95 -10.38 -1.02
N LYS A 263 -8.89 -9.41 -0.12
CA LYS A 263 -7.73 -9.10 0.73
C LYS A 263 -7.17 -10.29 1.51
N VAL A 264 -8.01 -11.18 1.99
CA VAL A 264 -7.59 -12.38 2.74
C VAL A 264 -6.96 -13.42 1.81
N GLU A 265 -7.60 -13.69 0.66
CA GLU A 265 -7.09 -14.66 -0.31
C GLU A 265 -5.84 -14.17 -1.05
N ILE A 266 -5.71 -12.84 -1.28
CA ILE A 266 -4.47 -12.25 -1.81
C ILE A 266 -3.29 -12.57 -0.89
N ARG A 267 -3.44 -12.41 0.44
CA ARG A 267 -2.39 -12.76 1.40
C ARG A 267 -2.09 -14.24 1.44
N LYS A 268 -3.12 -15.11 1.43
CA LYS A 268 -2.95 -16.56 1.50
C LYS A 268 -2.22 -17.12 0.29
N ARG A 269 -2.57 -16.64 -0.91
CA ARG A 269 -1.99 -17.09 -2.18
C ARG A 269 -0.71 -16.35 -2.53
N ASP A 270 -0.44 -15.23 -1.85
CA ASP A 270 0.67 -14.31 -2.10
C ASP A 270 0.69 -13.75 -3.54
N PHE A 271 -0.47 -13.56 -4.15
CA PHE A 271 -0.61 -12.80 -5.40
C PHE A 271 -2.03 -12.24 -5.55
N CYS A 272 -2.13 -11.14 -6.31
CA CYS A 272 -3.38 -10.51 -6.69
C CYS A 272 -3.60 -10.63 -8.20
N ILE A 273 -4.79 -11.04 -8.63
CA ILE A 273 -5.20 -10.98 -10.03
C ILE A 273 -5.89 -9.63 -10.25
N LEU A 274 -5.39 -8.85 -11.20
CA LEU A 274 -5.93 -7.57 -11.59
C LEU A 274 -6.62 -7.69 -12.95
N VAL A 275 -7.91 -7.37 -12.98
CA VAL A 275 -8.76 -7.36 -14.18
C VAL A 275 -9.35 -5.96 -14.42
N GLU A 276 -10.05 -5.75 -15.54
CA GLU A 276 -10.56 -4.43 -15.92
C GLU A 276 -11.91 -4.10 -15.28
N GLY A 277 -12.84 -5.03 -15.31
CA GLY A 277 -14.25 -4.75 -15.06
C GLY A 277 -14.90 -5.50 -13.90
N TYR A 278 -16.11 -5.04 -13.56
CA TYR A 278 -16.93 -5.63 -12.51
C TYR A 278 -17.28 -7.08 -12.76
N MET A 279 -17.66 -7.41 -14.01
CA MET A 279 -18.06 -8.77 -14.38
C MET A 279 -16.89 -9.74 -14.29
N ASP A 280 -15.70 -9.29 -14.70
CA ASP A 280 -14.48 -10.13 -14.65
C ASP A 280 -14.16 -10.53 -13.21
N VAL A 281 -14.19 -9.57 -12.27
CA VAL A 281 -13.98 -9.87 -10.84
C VAL A 281 -14.99 -10.90 -10.35
N ILE A 282 -16.26 -10.72 -10.64
CA ILE A 282 -17.31 -11.58 -10.11
C ILE A 282 -17.19 -13.00 -10.67
N LEU A 283 -16.97 -13.13 -11.99
CA LEU A 283 -16.87 -14.44 -12.65
C LEU A 283 -15.57 -15.15 -12.32
N VAL A 284 -14.43 -14.45 -12.27
CA VAL A 284 -13.14 -14.99 -11.84
C VAL A 284 -13.21 -15.44 -10.37
N SER A 285 -13.82 -14.63 -9.48
CA SER A 285 -14.08 -15.02 -8.09
C SER A 285 -15.00 -16.25 -8.00
N GLN A 286 -16.04 -16.32 -8.84
CA GLN A 286 -16.95 -17.47 -8.92
C GLN A 286 -16.25 -18.74 -9.40
N GLY A 287 -15.22 -18.60 -10.25
CA GLY A 287 -14.37 -19.67 -10.74
C GLY A 287 -13.33 -20.19 -9.73
N GLY A 288 -13.27 -19.61 -8.51
CA GLY A 288 -12.37 -20.06 -7.46
C GLY A 288 -11.16 -19.16 -7.21
N TYR A 289 -10.98 -18.07 -7.97
CA TYR A 289 -9.93 -17.07 -7.76
C TYR A 289 -10.47 -15.89 -6.96
N GLU A 290 -10.66 -16.08 -5.65
CA GLU A 290 -11.17 -15.02 -4.77
C GLU A 290 -10.14 -13.90 -4.50
N ASN A 291 -8.89 -14.06 -4.96
CA ASN A 291 -7.81 -13.05 -4.91
C ASN A 291 -7.80 -12.08 -6.11
N VAL A 292 -8.98 -11.78 -6.68
CA VAL A 292 -9.15 -10.93 -7.86
C VAL A 292 -9.74 -9.58 -7.51
N VAL A 293 -9.23 -8.50 -8.16
CA VAL A 293 -9.72 -7.13 -8.03
C VAL A 293 -9.77 -6.43 -9.40
N ALA A 294 -10.55 -5.33 -9.51
CA ALA A 294 -10.55 -4.51 -10.72
C ALA A 294 -10.33 -3.01 -10.44
N VAL A 295 -9.73 -2.33 -11.43
CA VAL A 295 -9.58 -0.88 -11.46
C VAL A 295 -10.85 -0.14 -11.88
N SER A 296 -11.81 -0.84 -12.49
CA SER A 296 -13.17 -0.37 -12.83
C SER A 296 -13.21 0.92 -13.65
N GLY A 297 -12.53 0.92 -14.79
CA GLY A 297 -12.60 1.99 -15.80
C GLY A 297 -11.68 3.19 -15.52
N THR A 298 -10.56 2.95 -14.84
CA THR A 298 -9.44 3.91 -14.69
C THR A 298 -8.11 3.22 -14.94
N ALA A 299 -7.06 4.00 -15.24
CA ALA A 299 -5.71 3.50 -15.11
C ALA A 299 -5.40 3.17 -13.64
N LEU A 300 -4.51 2.19 -13.42
CA LEU A 300 -4.01 1.83 -12.10
C LEU A 300 -3.23 3.01 -11.48
N THR A 301 -3.55 3.35 -10.24
CA THR A 301 -3.00 4.53 -9.56
C THR A 301 -1.99 4.16 -8.47
N SER A 302 -1.13 5.11 -8.08
CA SER A 302 -0.19 4.93 -6.97
C SER A 302 -0.88 4.62 -5.63
N PRO A 303 -1.97 5.28 -5.22
CA PRO A 303 -2.70 4.91 -4.01
C PRO A 303 -3.27 3.48 -4.04
N GLN A 304 -3.82 3.03 -5.19
CA GLN A 304 -4.31 1.66 -5.35
C GLN A 304 -3.18 0.63 -5.22
N LEU A 305 -2.02 0.90 -5.82
CA LEU A 305 -0.83 0.05 -5.70
C LEU A 305 -0.30 0.01 -4.26
N LYS A 306 -0.17 1.15 -3.59
CA LYS A 306 0.21 1.21 -2.17
C LYS A 306 -0.74 0.38 -1.29
N MET A 307 -2.02 0.36 -1.62
CA MET A 307 -3.02 -0.45 -0.94
C MET A 307 -2.81 -1.95 -1.20
N LEU A 308 -2.63 -2.37 -2.46
CA LEU A 308 -2.38 -3.77 -2.83
C LEU A 308 -1.08 -4.29 -2.22
N LYS A 309 -0.03 -3.48 -2.16
CA LYS A 309 1.28 -3.85 -1.61
C LYS A 309 1.23 -4.31 -0.16
N ARG A 310 0.21 -3.90 0.60
CA ARG A 310 -0.03 -4.37 1.98
C ARG A 310 -0.45 -5.84 2.05
N TYR A 311 -0.92 -6.40 0.94
CA TYR A 311 -1.46 -7.75 0.86
C TYR A 311 -0.54 -8.70 0.11
N SER A 312 0.07 -8.26 -0.99
CA SER A 312 1.10 -8.99 -1.74
C SER A 312 1.89 -8.04 -2.65
N GLN A 313 3.12 -8.45 -2.99
CA GLN A 313 3.94 -7.77 -4.01
C GLN A 313 3.85 -8.44 -5.38
N ASN A 314 3.12 -9.55 -5.50
CA ASN A 314 2.95 -10.29 -6.73
C ASN A 314 1.62 -9.90 -7.40
N LEU A 315 1.70 -9.32 -8.58
CA LEU A 315 0.55 -8.83 -9.34
C LEU A 315 0.43 -9.60 -10.67
N TYR A 316 -0.69 -10.29 -10.86
CA TYR A 316 -0.99 -10.99 -12.09
C TYR A 316 -2.02 -10.15 -12.85
N THR A 317 -1.65 -9.62 -14.01
CA THR A 317 -2.54 -8.82 -14.84
C THR A 317 -3.22 -9.73 -15.88
N ALA A 318 -4.54 -9.71 -15.88
CA ALA A 318 -5.37 -10.42 -16.85
C ALA A 318 -6.20 -9.37 -17.62
N PHE A 319 -5.49 -8.53 -18.36
CA PHE A 319 -6.04 -7.51 -19.25
C PHE A 319 -6.01 -8.01 -20.69
N ASP A 320 -6.89 -7.46 -21.52
CA ASP A 320 -6.75 -7.56 -22.97
C ASP A 320 -5.58 -6.68 -23.42
N MET A 321 -4.42 -7.31 -23.61
CA MET A 321 -3.17 -6.61 -23.92
C MET A 321 -3.07 -6.18 -25.38
N ASP A 322 -3.92 -6.68 -26.27
CA ASP A 322 -3.92 -6.30 -27.69
C ASP A 322 -4.59 -4.94 -27.91
N VAL A 323 -5.60 -4.62 -27.13
CA VAL A 323 -6.23 -3.30 -27.07
C VAL A 323 -5.36 -2.33 -26.25
N ALA A 324 -4.45 -2.83 -25.45
CA ALA A 324 -3.49 -2.09 -24.64
C ALA A 324 -2.30 -1.47 -25.42
N GLY A 325 -2.43 -1.31 -26.70
CA GLY A 325 -1.79 -0.16 -27.37
C GLY A 325 -2.20 1.15 -26.66
N GLY A 326 -3.15 1.10 -25.71
CA GLY A 326 -3.53 2.16 -24.81
C GLY A 326 -2.43 2.47 -23.80
N SER A 327 -1.88 3.69 -23.89
CA SER A 327 -0.88 4.27 -22.99
C SER A 327 -1.22 4.10 -21.49
N ALA A 328 -2.48 3.97 -21.12
CA ALA A 328 -2.95 3.91 -19.74
C ALA A 328 -2.62 2.61 -19.00
N THR A 329 -2.80 1.44 -19.64
CA THR A 329 -2.49 0.14 -19.01
C THR A 329 -0.99 -0.04 -18.86
N LYS A 330 -0.22 0.33 -19.89
CA LYS A 330 1.25 0.31 -19.85
C LYS A 330 1.78 1.22 -18.74
N ARG A 331 1.24 2.44 -18.61
CA ARG A 331 1.60 3.36 -17.51
C ARG A 331 1.31 2.77 -16.13
N GLY A 332 0.16 2.14 -15.96
CA GLY A 332 -0.20 1.46 -14.70
C GLY A 332 0.77 0.32 -14.35
N ILE A 333 1.18 -0.48 -15.34
CA ILE A 333 2.16 -1.56 -15.17
C ILE A 333 3.55 -1.00 -14.84
N ASP A 334 4.00 0.04 -15.55
CA ASP A 334 5.28 0.68 -15.28
C ASP A 334 5.31 1.31 -13.88
N LEU A 335 4.21 1.92 -13.45
CA LEU A 335 4.05 2.44 -12.09
C LEU A 335 4.11 1.33 -11.04
N ALA A 336 3.47 0.18 -11.28
CA ALA A 336 3.52 -0.97 -10.38
C ALA A 336 4.96 -1.52 -10.26
N ARG A 337 5.70 -1.62 -11.38
CA ARG A 337 7.12 -2.00 -11.39
C ARG A 337 7.99 -1.03 -10.59
N ALA A 338 7.79 0.27 -10.79
CA ALA A 338 8.51 1.31 -10.06
C ALA A 338 8.28 1.23 -8.55
N GLN A 339 7.09 0.78 -8.13
CA GLN A 339 6.77 0.50 -6.73
C GLN A 339 7.24 -0.88 -6.23
N GLY A 340 7.96 -1.64 -7.04
CA GLY A 340 8.56 -2.92 -6.66
C GLY A 340 7.60 -4.10 -6.66
N PHE A 341 6.57 -4.08 -7.53
CA PHE A 341 5.75 -5.27 -7.78
C PHE A 341 6.42 -6.25 -8.73
N ASN A 342 6.28 -7.53 -8.44
CA ASN A 342 6.58 -8.62 -9.36
C ASN A 342 5.34 -8.83 -10.25
N ILE A 343 5.45 -8.49 -11.53
CA ILE A 343 4.30 -8.51 -12.44
C ILE A 343 4.39 -9.73 -13.35
N LYS A 344 3.31 -10.51 -13.39
CA LYS A 344 3.09 -11.54 -14.39
C LYS A 344 1.86 -11.21 -15.24
N VAL A 345 1.90 -11.58 -16.50
CA VAL A 345 0.81 -11.41 -17.46
C VAL A 345 0.15 -12.76 -17.70
N VAL A 346 -1.14 -12.83 -17.43
CA VAL A 346 -1.99 -13.94 -17.81
C VAL A 346 -2.47 -13.65 -19.24
N THR A 347 -1.88 -14.33 -20.21
CA THR A 347 -2.18 -14.09 -21.64
C THR A 347 -3.55 -14.68 -21.97
N MET A 348 -4.50 -13.83 -22.34
CA MET A 348 -5.82 -14.27 -22.81
C MET A 348 -5.75 -14.66 -24.29
N PRO A 349 -6.53 -15.68 -24.73
CA PRO A 349 -6.75 -15.93 -26.16
C PRO A 349 -7.43 -14.74 -26.83
N GLU A 350 -7.22 -14.58 -28.16
CA GLU A 350 -7.82 -13.52 -28.95
C GLU A 350 -9.34 -13.39 -28.71
N ASP A 351 -9.83 -12.18 -28.59
CA ASP A 351 -11.23 -11.80 -28.40
C ASP A 351 -11.94 -12.41 -27.17
N LYS A 352 -11.19 -12.82 -26.13
CA LYS A 352 -11.76 -13.36 -24.89
C LYS A 352 -11.28 -12.60 -23.66
N ASP A 353 -12.25 -12.15 -22.88
CA ASP A 353 -11.98 -11.62 -21.55
C ASP A 353 -11.90 -12.75 -20.48
N PRO A 354 -11.36 -12.48 -19.29
CA PRO A 354 -11.30 -13.45 -18.20
C PRO A 354 -12.67 -14.02 -17.82
N ALA A 355 -13.73 -13.20 -17.90
CA ALA A 355 -15.10 -13.61 -17.62
C ALA A 355 -15.60 -14.66 -18.63
N ASP A 356 -15.31 -14.48 -19.92
CA ASP A 356 -15.71 -15.42 -20.97
C ASP A 356 -15.02 -16.79 -20.81
N ILE A 357 -13.75 -16.79 -20.40
CA ILE A 357 -12.99 -18.03 -20.20
C ILE A 357 -13.50 -18.79 -18.98
N VAL A 358 -13.63 -18.09 -17.84
CA VAL A 358 -14.06 -18.72 -16.58
C VAL A 358 -15.50 -19.23 -16.67
N SER A 359 -16.39 -18.50 -17.35
CA SER A 359 -17.79 -18.92 -17.49
C SER A 359 -17.93 -20.21 -18.29
N LYS A 360 -17.06 -20.45 -19.29
CA LYS A 360 -17.07 -21.64 -20.15
C LYS A 360 -16.28 -22.80 -19.55
N ASN A 361 -15.09 -22.54 -19.02
CA ASN A 361 -14.22 -23.57 -18.46
C ASN A 361 -13.25 -22.99 -17.40
N PRO A 362 -13.58 -23.05 -16.12
CA PRO A 362 -12.71 -22.57 -15.05
C PRO A 362 -11.31 -23.21 -15.03
N LEU A 363 -11.19 -24.50 -15.42
CA LEU A 363 -9.90 -25.19 -15.47
C LEU A 363 -8.97 -24.62 -16.56
N TRP A 364 -9.54 -24.05 -17.60
CA TRP A 364 -8.74 -23.37 -18.63
C TRP A 364 -8.12 -22.08 -18.07
N PHE A 365 -8.86 -21.31 -17.30
CA PHE A 365 -8.32 -20.14 -16.62
C PHE A 365 -7.22 -20.50 -15.62
N ASP A 366 -7.38 -21.62 -14.91
CA ASP A 366 -6.39 -22.19 -14.00
C ASP A 366 -5.06 -22.48 -14.73
N LYS A 367 -5.14 -23.08 -15.91
CA LYS A 367 -3.96 -23.31 -16.77
C LYS A 367 -3.30 -21.99 -17.18
N LEU A 368 -4.07 -20.99 -17.63
CA LEU A 368 -3.54 -19.70 -18.06
C LEU A 368 -2.84 -18.94 -16.91
N VAL A 369 -3.40 -19.00 -15.70
CA VAL A 369 -2.76 -18.43 -14.50
C VAL A 369 -1.48 -19.16 -14.16
N GLY A 370 -1.44 -20.49 -14.29
CA GLY A 370 -0.23 -21.28 -14.09
C GLY A 370 0.88 -21.01 -15.12
N GLU A 371 0.49 -20.68 -16.35
CA GLU A 371 1.39 -20.35 -17.48
C GLU A 371 1.70 -18.84 -17.56
N ALA A 372 1.30 -18.03 -16.54
CA ALA A 372 1.51 -16.59 -16.55
C ALA A 372 2.99 -16.23 -16.64
N LYS A 373 3.36 -15.42 -17.63
CA LYS A 373 4.72 -15.02 -17.96
C LYS A 373 5.12 -13.75 -17.23
N SER A 374 6.43 -13.56 -16.99
CA SER A 374 6.91 -12.26 -16.54
C SER A 374 6.56 -11.16 -17.55
N ILE A 375 6.38 -9.94 -17.09
CA ILE A 375 6.04 -8.81 -17.97
C ILE A 375 7.11 -8.59 -19.08
N LEU A 376 8.37 -8.89 -18.78
CA LEU A 376 9.45 -8.77 -19.76
C LEU A 376 9.37 -9.88 -20.80
N GLU A 377 9.15 -11.13 -20.41
CA GLU A 377 8.93 -12.24 -21.36
C GLU A 377 7.77 -11.92 -22.30
N PHE A 378 6.66 -11.40 -21.76
CA PHE A 378 5.52 -10.99 -22.55
C PHE A 378 5.88 -9.87 -23.56
N TYR A 379 6.61 -8.85 -23.14
CA TYR A 379 7.07 -7.77 -24.06
C TYR A 379 8.00 -8.30 -25.14
N PHE A 380 8.89 -9.24 -24.80
CA PHE A 380 9.76 -9.89 -25.79
C PHE A 380 8.94 -10.64 -26.83
N GLU A 381 8.04 -11.51 -26.40
CA GLU A 381 7.19 -12.28 -27.33
C GLU A 381 6.38 -11.37 -28.24
N THR A 382 5.76 -10.33 -27.68
CA THR A 382 4.96 -9.37 -28.45
C THR A 382 5.81 -8.62 -29.46
N ALA A 383 7.02 -8.14 -29.09
CA ALA A 383 7.89 -7.43 -30.01
C ALA A 383 8.39 -8.34 -31.15
N PHE A 384 8.80 -9.58 -30.83
CA PHE A 384 9.28 -10.54 -31.81
C PHE A 384 8.18 -11.15 -32.68
N SER A 385 6.92 -11.16 -32.25
CA SER A 385 5.79 -11.54 -33.10
C SER A 385 5.41 -10.45 -34.10
N LYS A 386 5.59 -9.17 -33.70
CA LYS A 386 5.21 -8.00 -34.52
C LYS A 386 6.25 -7.62 -35.57
N PHE A 387 7.52 -7.81 -35.29
CA PHE A 387 8.61 -7.37 -36.14
C PHE A 387 9.56 -8.52 -36.50
N ASP A 388 10.01 -8.59 -37.73
CA ASP A 388 10.92 -9.63 -38.21
C ASP A 388 12.38 -9.38 -37.74
N PRO A 389 12.93 -10.23 -36.82
CA PRO A 389 14.26 -10.04 -36.29
C PRO A 389 15.39 -10.30 -37.32
N LYS A 390 15.08 -10.81 -38.52
CA LYS A 390 16.05 -11.05 -39.59
C LYS A 390 16.32 -9.78 -40.38
N LYS A 391 15.39 -8.83 -40.40
CA LYS A 391 15.53 -7.54 -41.10
C LYS A 391 16.13 -6.48 -40.20
N VAL A 392 16.96 -5.59 -40.77
CA VAL A 392 17.59 -4.51 -40.00
C VAL A 392 16.55 -3.60 -39.35
N GLU A 393 15.52 -3.22 -40.12
CA GLU A 393 14.42 -2.38 -39.65
C GLU A 393 13.69 -3.08 -38.48
N GLY A 394 13.45 -4.38 -38.59
CA GLY A 394 12.81 -5.18 -37.51
C GLY A 394 13.65 -5.22 -36.24
N LYS A 395 14.98 -5.39 -36.35
CA LYS A 395 15.89 -5.34 -35.19
C LYS A 395 15.84 -3.98 -34.50
N VAL A 396 15.82 -2.90 -35.25
CA VAL A 396 15.74 -1.53 -34.73
C VAL A 396 14.40 -1.32 -33.98
N GLU A 397 13.28 -1.73 -34.57
CA GLU A 397 11.96 -1.55 -33.93
C GLU A 397 11.80 -2.43 -32.68
N ILE A 398 12.31 -3.68 -32.69
CA ILE A 398 12.35 -4.52 -31.49
C ILE A 398 13.19 -3.87 -30.39
N SER A 399 14.37 -3.34 -30.74
CA SER A 399 15.26 -2.65 -29.78
C SER A 399 14.59 -1.41 -29.19
N LYS A 400 13.95 -0.58 -29.99
CA LYS A 400 13.19 0.60 -29.53
C LYS A 400 12.03 0.22 -28.60
N ALA A 401 11.35 -0.90 -28.86
CA ALA A 401 10.23 -1.36 -28.03
C ALA A 401 10.68 -1.91 -26.66
N LEU A 402 11.82 -2.61 -26.60
CA LEU A 402 12.25 -3.38 -25.42
C LEU A 402 13.26 -2.64 -24.54
N LEU A 403 14.21 -1.89 -25.12
CA LEU A 403 15.27 -1.23 -24.36
C LEU A 403 14.75 -0.25 -23.28
N PRO A 404 13.69 0.56 -23.49
CA PRO A 404 13.14 1.41 -22.43
C PRO A 404 12.66 0.59 -21.21
N SER A 405 12.03 -0.56 -21.46
CA SER A 405 11.55 -1.46 -20.40
C SER A 405 12.71 -2.14 -19.67
N ILE A 406 13.78 -2.51 -20.37
CA ILE A 406 15.00 -3.06 -19.79
C ILE A 406 15.73 -1.99 -18.95
N LYS A 407 15.81 -0.74 -19.45
CA LYS A 407 16.46 0.36 -18.73
C LYS A 407 15.83 0.65 -17.36
N ARG A 408 14.51 0.44 -17.22
CA ARG A 408 13.78 0.62 -15.97
C ARG A 408 13.99 -0.49 -14.94
N ILE A 409 14.77 -1.53 -15.24
CA ILE A 409 15.09 -2.59 -14.28
C ILE A 409 16.10 -2.05 -13.25
N PRO A 410 15.76 -1.97 -11.94
CA PRO A 410 16.68 -1.41 -10.94
C PRO A 410 17.92 -2.29 -10.69
N ASN A 411 17.74 -3.62 -10.76
CA ASN A 411 18.79 -4.58 -10.51
C ASN A 411 19.67 -4.75 -11.74
N LYS A 412 20.96 -4.39 -11.64
CA LYS A 412 21.91 -4.42 -12.76
C LYS A 412 22.17 -5.83 -13.29
N ILE A 413 22.15 -6.85 -12.44
CA ILE A 413 22.33 -8.25 -12.87
C ILE A 413 21.14 -8.67 -13.74
N ALA A 414 19.92 -8.38 -13.29
CA ALA A 414 18.71 -8.66 -14.06
C ALA A 414 18.66 -7.83 -15.36
N GLN A 415 19.13 -6.58 -15.35
CA GLN A 415 19.24 -5.74 -16.54
C GLN A 415 20.20 -6.34 -17.58
N SER A 416 21.40 -6.76 -17.14
CA SER A 416 22.39 -7.41 -18.00
C SER A 416 21.86 -8.72 -18.58
N HIS A 417 21.18 -9.56 -17.78
CA HIS A 417 20.55 -10.77 -18.28
C HIS A 417 19.60 -10.51 -19.46
N TRP A 418 18.73 -9.48 -19.35
CA TRP A 418 17.77 -9.15 -20.40
C TRP A 418 18.42 -8.50 -21.63
N ILE A 419 19.53 -7.77 -21.44
CA ILE A 419 20.35 -7.26 -22.57
C ILE A 419 20.96 -8.44 -23.33
N GLY A 420 21.56 -9.40 -22.62
CA GLY A 420 22.14 -10.59 -23.25
C GLY A 420 21.10 -11.44 -23.99
N GLU A 421 19.90 -11.61 -23.40
CA GLU A 421 18.79 -12.31 -24.06
C GLU A 421 18.31 -11.57 -25.33
N LEU A 422 18.25 -10.23 -25.30
CA LEU A 422 17.92 -9.42 -26.46
C LEU A 422 18.99 -9.51 -27.55
N ALA A 423 20.26 -9.40 -27.17
CA ALA A 423 21.41 -9.51 -28.08
C ALA A 423 21.41 -10.86 -28.81
N LYS A 424 21.23 -11.95 -28.06
CA LYS A 424 21.15 -13.32 -28.57
C LYS A 424 20.02 -13.48 -29.61
N ARG A 425 18.82 -13.01 -29.29
CA ARG A 425 17.64 -13.14 -30.17
C ARG A 425 17.72 -12.26 -31.40
N LEU A 426 18.34 -11.07 -31.30
CA LEU A 426 18.56 -10.18 -32.44
C LEU A 426 19.81 -10.52 -33.25
N MET A 427 20.68 -11.42 -32.74
CA MET A 427 22.00 -11.71 -33.34
C MET A 427 22.82 -10.43 -33.53
N VAL A 428 22.98 -9.65 -32.46
CA VAL A 428 23.82 -8.44 -32.37
C VAL A 428 24.71 -8.55 -31.13
N ARG A 429 25.73 -7.71 -31.01
CA ARG A 429 26.60 -7.72 -29.82
C ARG A 429 25.93 -7.02 -28.67
N GLU A 430 26.20 -7.46 -27.45
CA GLU A 430 25.64 -6.85 -26.23
C GLU A 430 26.11 -5.41 -26.07
N GLU A 431 27.35 -5.11 -26.39
CA GLU A 431 27.95 -3.79 -26.31
C GLU A 431 27.18 -2.77 -27.16
N ASP A 432 26.70 -3.16 -28.35
CA ASP A 432 25.92 -2.29 -29.23
C ASP A 432 24.58 -1.91 -28.61
N LEU A 433 23.92 -2.88 -27.92
CA LEU A 433 22.68 -2.63 -27.18
C LEU A 433 22.89 -1.80 -25.91
N GLU A 434 24.02 -1.97 -25.23
CA GLU A 434 24.38 -1.13 -24.08
C GLU A 434 24.62 0.33 -24.48
N VAL A 435 25.23 0.57 -25.64
CA VAL A 435 25.38 1.93 -26.18
C VAL A 435 24.02 2.55 -26.47
N GLU A 436 23.12 1.82 -27.12
CA GLU A 436 21.76 2.28 -27.38
C GLU A 436 20.96 2.48 -26.08
N LEU A 437 21.13 1.59 -25.10
CA LEU A 437 20.48 1.72 -23.78
C LEU A 437 20.91 3.02 -23.07
N LYS A 438 22.18 3.43 -23.19
CA LYS A 438 22.68 4.67 -22.59
C LYS A 438 22.05 5.91 -23.22
N LYS A 439 21.77 5.89 -24.53
CA LYS A 439 21.17 7.01 -25.29
C LYS A 439 19.68 7.24 -24.92
N ILE A 440 18.99 6.23 -24.42
CA ILE A 440 17.56 6.36 -24.08
C ILE A 440 17.41 7.37 -22.93
N ASN A 441 16.69 8.45 -23.18
CA ASN A 441 16.20 9.35 -22.13
C ASN A 441 14.82 8.86 -21.68
N LEU A 442 14.70 8.38 -20.44
CA LEU A 442 13.43 7.88 -19.91
C LEU A 442 12.36 8.98 -19.78
N GLU A 443 12.76 10.24 -19.74
CA GLU A 443 11.87 11.41 -19.69
C GLU A 443 11.12 11.64 -21.01
N GLU A 444 11.71 11.24 -22.14
CA GLU A 444 11.06 11.33 -23.46
C GLU A 444 10.05 10.20 -23.72
N TYR A 445 10.19 9.07 -23.01
CA TYR A 445 9.35 7.88 -23.16
C TYR A 445 8.24 7.74 -22.10
N GLY A 446 8.12 8.68 -21.20
CA GLY A 446 7.06 8.77 -20.20
C GLY A 446 6.73 10.21 -19.91
N GLU A 447 5.44 10.54 -19.94
CA GLU A 447 4.93 11.86 -19.58
C GLU A 447 5.65 12.45 -18.36
N LYS A 448 5.89 13.74 -18.46
CA LYS A 448 6.54 14.65 -17.51
C LYS A 448 6.60 14.11 -16.08
N GLU A 449 7.79 13.85 -15.61
CA GLU A 449 8.15 13.56 -14.23
C GLU A 449 7.51 14.54 -13.21
N SER A 450 6.98 15.67 -13.70
CA SER A 450 6.20 16.64 -12.92
C SER A 450 4.95 16.04 -12.26
N ASP A 451 4.21 15.17 -12.97
CA ASP A 451 3.02 14.54 -12.40
C ASP A 451 3.38 13.40 -11.42
N PHE A 452 4.53 12.76 -11.63
CA PHE A 452 5.06 11.74 -10.74
C PHE A 452 5.63 12.37 -9.46
N ARG A 453 6.40 13.46 -9.57
CA ARG A 453 6.91 14.23 -8.41
C ARG A 453 5.81 14.96 -7.67
N PHE A 454 4.81 15.50 -8.38
CA PHE A 454 3.66 16.15 -7.75
C PHE A 454 2.79 15.16 -6.97
N ALA A 455 2.51 13.98 -7.54
CA ALA A 455 1.80 12.90 -6.84
C ALA A 455 2.59 12.32 -5.65
N LEU A 456 3.93 12.32 -5.69
CA LEU A 456 4.77 11.95 -4.56
C LEU A 456 4.85 13.08 -3.52
N SER A 457 4.97 14.37 -3.96
CA SER A 457 5.18 15.49 -3.04
C SER A 457 3.96 15.85 -2.18
N GLU A 458 2.73 15.70 -2.69
CA GLU A 458 1.53 15.94 -1.88
C GLU A 458 1.22 14.81 -0.88
N THR A 459 1.55 13.54 -1.26
CA THR A 459 1.38 12.40 -0.36
C THR A 459 2.53 12.25 0.63
N GLU A 460 3.75 12.68 0.29
CA GLU A 460 4.89 12.65 1.21
C GLU A 460 4.75 13.66 2.35
N LYS A 461 4.21 14.85 2.11
CA LYS A 461 4.01 15.86 3.17
C LYS A 461 3.01 15.48 4.27
N SER A 462 2.10 14.53 3.99
CA SER A 462 1.13 14.04 4.99
C SER A 462 1.53 12.71 5.66
N PHE A 463 2.50 11.97 5.12
CA PHE A 463 2.92 10.65 5.62
C PHE A 463 4.40 10.54 6.01
N GLU A 464 5.25 11.55 5.76
CA GLU A 464 6.66 11.56 6.15
C GLU A 464 6.91 11.57 7.67
N LYS A 465 5.87 11.48 8.49
CA LYS A 465 6.02 11.34 9.95
C LYS A 465 6.18 9.90 10.47
N SER A 466 6.29 8.84 9.64
CA SER A 466 6.35 7.47 10.19
C SER A 466 7.15 6.39 9.43
N GLU A 467 7.98 6.70 8.44
CA GLU A 467 8.93 5.69 7.90
C GLU A 467 10.35 6.26 7.81
N ILE A 468 10.99 6.45 8.96
CA ILE A 468 12.45 6.57 9.03
C ILE A 468 13.01 5.19 8.70
N LYS A 469 13.53 4.99 7.49
CA LYS A 469 14.42 3.86 7.19
C LYS A 469 15.62 4.01 8.13
N LYS A 470 15.68 3.17 9.18
CA LYS A 470 16.82 3.14 10.09
C LYS A 470 18.09 2.92 9.29
N ASN A 471 19.04 3.83 9.41
CA ASN A 471 20.35 3.67 8.81
C ASN A 471 21.15 2.61 9.60
N ARG A 472 22.33 2.23 9.11
CA ARG A 472 23.17 1.22 9.79
C ARG A 472 23.59 1.66 11.19
N LYS A 473 23.79 2.96 11.40
CA LYS A 473 24.16 3.54 12.70
C LYS A 473 23.02 3.35 13.71
N ASP A 474 21.78 3.65 13.34
CA ASP A 474 20.62 3.52 14.21
C ASP A 474 20.46 2.07 14.71
N LEU A 475 20.70 1.08 13.82
CA LEU A 475 20.65 -0.34 14.18
C LEU A 475 21.78 -0.75 15.14
N LEU A 476 22.98 -0.19 14.98
CA LEU A 476 24.12 -0.44 15.87
C LEU A 476 23.87 0.19 17.26
N GLU A 477 23.32 1.41 17.31
CA GLU A 477 22.96 2.08 18.55
C GLU A 477 21.85 1.33 19.31
N GLU A 478 20.81 0.89 18.63
CA GLU A 478 19.77 0.06 19.24
C GLU A 478 20.34 -1.25 19.78
N ARG A 479 21.25 -1.90 19.05
CA ARG A 479 21.87 -3.14 19.49
C ARG A 479 22.74 -2.94 20.71
N ILE A 480 23.61 -1.92 20.73
CA ILE A 480 24.44 -1.60 21.91
C ILE A 480 23.55 -1.31 23.12
N THR A 481 22.56 -0.43 22.96
CA THR A 481 21.67 -0.04 24.06
C THR A 481 20.91 -1.25 24.59
N SER A 482 20.45 -2.15 23.71
CA SER A 482 19.81 -3.41 24.09
C SER A 482 20.77 -4.34 24.85
N LEU A 483 22.03 -4.48 24.40
CA LEU A 483 23.04 -5.28 25.07
C LEU A 483 23.38 -4.73 26.46
N ILE A 484 23.47 -3.42 26.61
CA ILE A 484 23.73 -2.77 27.90
C ILE A 484 22.54 -2.93 28.85
N LEU A 485 21.31 -2.82 28.35
CA LEU A 485 20.11 -3.10 29.14
C LEU A 485 20.07 -4.55 29.64
N LYS A 486 20.54 -5.51 28.82
CA LYS A 486 20.62 -6.92 29.18
C LYS A 486 21.82 -7.22 30.10
N TYR A 487 22.94 -6.55 29.88
CA TYR A 487 24.21 -6.73 30.58
C TYR A 487 24.79 -5.41 31.06
N PRO A 488 24.28 -4.81 32.15
CA PRO A 488 24.68 -3.45 32.62
C PRO A 488 26.18 -3.31 32.90
N GLN A 489 26.87 -4.40 33.20
CA GLN A 489 28.34 -4.40 33.44
C GLN A 489 29.15 -3.92 32.24
N TYR A 490 28.62 -3.97 31.01
CA TYR A 490 29.32 -3.52 29.81
C TYR A 490 29.18 -2.02 29.55
N LEU A 491 28.37 -1.29 30.34
CA LEU A 491 28.26 0.16 30.26
C LEU A 491 29.61 0.86 30.48
N LYS A 492 30.50 0.25 31.27
CA LYS A 492 31.87 0.74 31.49
C LYS A 492 32.75 0.78 30.22
N LEU A 493 32.36 0.06 29.16
CA LEU A 493 33.07 0.07 27.87
C LEU A 493 32.78 1.33 27.04
N ILE A 494 31.74 2.09 27.40
CA ILE A 494 31.38 3.33 26.72
C ILE A 494 31.99 4.50 27.51
N SER A 495 33.16 4.98 27.07
CA SER A 495 33.76 6.20 27.62
C SER A 495 32.95 7.44 27.23
N GLU A 496 33.22 8.57 27.88
CA GLU A 496 32.56 9.86 27.55
C GLU A 496 32.86 10.32 26.13
N ASP A 497 34.07 10.08 25.64
CA ASP A 497 34.43 10.38 24.24
C ASP A 497 33.56 9.63 23.22
N TYR A 498 33.19 8.39 23.53
CA TYR A 498 32.34 7.59 22.63
C TYR A 498 30.88 8.04 22.66
N LEU A 499 30.37 8.58 23.77
CA LEU A 499 28.99 9.09 23.85
C LEU A 499 28.70 10.20 22.82
N SER A 500 29.75 10.98 22.44
CA SER A 500 29.61 12.02 21.41
C SER A 500 29.21 11.51 20.05
N TYR A 501 29.43 10.23 19.75
CA TYR A 501 29.11 9.59 18.46
C TYR A 501 27.69 9.04 18.41
N PHE A 502 26.99 8.95 19.55
CA PHE A 502 25.62 8.44 19.61
C PHE A 502 24.60 9.53 19.29
N SER A 503 23.43 9.10 18.77
CA SER A 503 22.26 9.97 18.60
C SER A 503 21.79 10.54 19.95
N PRO A 504 21.07 11.68 19.94
CA PRO A 504 20.58 12.29 21.19
C PRO A 504 19.79 11.31 22.06
N ASP A 505 18.88 10.54 21.47
CA ASP A 505 18.03 9.59 22.18
C ASP A 505 18.81 8.45 22.84
N SER A 506 19.72 7.82 22.08
CA SER A 506 20.58 6.76 22.62
C SER A 506 21.55 7.27 23.68
N ARG A 507 22.07 8.49 23.50
CA ARG A 507 22.96 9.16 24.46
C ARG A 507 22.24 9.42 25.78
N GLU A 508 21.05 10.00 25.75
CA GLU A 508 20.26 10.31 26.94
C GLU A 508 19.96 9.06 27.76
N ILE A 509 19.63 7.94 27.09
CA ILE A 509 19.43 6.65 27.77
C ILE A 509 20.74 6.15 28.40
N LEU A 510 21.86 6.17 27.69
CA LEU A 510 23.14 5.68 28.19
C LEU A 510 23.68 6.54 29.34
N GLU A 511 23.51 7.86 29.30
CA GLU A 511 23.85 8.81 30.40
C GLU A 511 22.97 8.54 31.62
N TYR A 512 21.67 8.33 31.43
CA TYR A 512 20.76 7.96 32.51
C TYR A 512 21.18 6.64 33.19
N LEU A 513 21.52 5.61 32.41
CA LEU A 513 21.99 4.33 32.94
C LEU A 513 23.33 4.47 33.71
N LYS A 514 24.22 5.38 33.31
CA LYS A 514 25.45 5.69 34.05
C LYS A 514 25.19 6.33 35.41
N GLN A 515 24.17 7.20 35.49
CA GLN A 515 23.79 7.86 36.75
C GLN A 515 22.99 6.95 37.68
N HIS A 516 22.36 5.88 37.14
CA HIS A 516 21.52 4.97 37.91
C HIS A 516 21.97 3.50 37.74
N PRO A 517 23.13 3.10 38.28
CA PRO A 517 23.71 1.78 38.08
C PRO A 517 22.91 0.61 38.66
N GLY A 518 21.88 0.89 39.47
CA GLY A 518 20.94 -0.10 40.00
C GLY A 518 19.64 -0.27 39.18
N PHE A 519 19.55 0.37 38.02
CA PHE A 519 18.39 0.27 37.17
C PHE A 519 18.19 -1.16 36.68
N ASN A 520 17.05 -1.77 37.05
CA ASN A 520 16.74 -3.15 36.70
C ASN A 520 15.70 -3.17 35.57
N PHE A 521 16.09 -3.74 34.44
CA PHE A 521 15.29 -3.93 33.26
C PHE A 521 13.95 -4.64 33.53
N ASN A 522 13.92 -5.65 34.42
CA ASN A 522 12.73 -6.42 34.74
C ASN A 522 11.64 -5.59 35.48
N SER A 523 12.01 -4.44 36.05
CA SER A 523 11.06 -3.55 36.75
C SER A 523 10.30 -2.60 35.80
N LEU A 524 10.71 -2.49 34.55
CA LEU A 524 10.02 -1.64 33.55
C LEU A 524 8.62 -2.14 33.16
N ALA A 525 8.34 -3.44 33.34
CA ALA A 525 6.99 -4.00 33.14
C ALA A 525 5.97 -3.48 34.18
N ASP A 526 6.43 -2.98 35.33
CA ASP A 526 5.62 -2.50 36.45
C ASP A 526 5.42 -0.97 36.47
N PHE A 527 6.08 -0.23 35.58
CA PHE A 527 5.92 1.22 35.52
C PHE A 527 4.58 1.62 34.89
N LYS A 528 3.71 2.21 35.68
CA LYS A 528 2.54 2.94 35.19
C LYS A 528 3.00 4.23 34.51
N GLU A 529 2.26 4.67 33.47
CA GLU A 529 2.45 5.99 32.86
C GLU A 529 2.55 7.07 33.97
N GLY A 530 3.72 7.69 34.14
CA GLY A 530 3.98 8.73 35.13
C GLY A 530 5.03 8.41 36.21
N GLU A 531 5.52 7.16 36.32
CA GLU A 531 6.52 6.77 37.33
C GLU A 531 7.95 6.64 36.80
N VAL A 532 8.19 6.84 35.48
CA VAL A 532 9.54 6.90 34.90
C VAL A 532 10.04 8.32 34.96
N PRO A 533 11.28 8.58 35.45
CA PRO A 533 11.78 9.93 35.54
C PRO A 533 11.90 10.56 34.16
N ALA A 534 11.26 11.72 33.99
CA ALA A 534 11.55 12.83 33.05
C ALA A 534 11.90 12.55 31.56
N PHE A 535 11.71 11.33 31.05
CA PHE A 535 11.87 11.07 29.61
C PHE A 535 10.67 11.60 28.83
N SER A 536 10.93 12.11 27.63
CA SER A 536 9.85 12.45 26.71
C SER A 536 8.99 11.20 26.40
N PRO A 537 7.70 11.34 26.04
CA PRO A 537 6.88 10.21 25.64
C PRO A 537 7.48 9.39 24.48
N GLU A 538 8.24 10.05 23.61
CA GLU A 538 8.95 9.45 22.47
C GLU A 538 10.13 8.60 22.95
N LEU A 539 10.93 9.11 23.89
CA LEU A 539 12.06 8.38 24.47
C LEU A 539 11.59 7.21 25.33
N THR A 540 10.51 7.37 26.08
CA THR A 540 9.86 6.29 26.85
C THR A 540 9.41 5.17 25.92
N ARG A 541 8.81 5.51 24.77
CA ARG A 541 8.41 4.56 23.75
C ARG A 541 9.61 3.87 23.10
N PHE A 542 10.68 4.59 22.84
CA PHE A 542 11.93 4.05 22.30
C PHE A 542 12.55 3.05 23.28
N LEU A 543 12.68 3.40 24.56
CA LEU A 543 13.18 2.52 25.61
C LEU A 543 12.33 1.26 25.79
N SER A 544 11.01 1.39 25.78
CA SER A 544 10.08 0.24 25.83
C SER A 544 10.28 -0.73 24.65
N ASN A 545 10.57 -0.22 23.45
CA ASN A 545 10.87 -1.03 22.28
C ASN A 545 12.22 -1.77 22.43
N LEU A 546 13.25 -1.12 22.97
CA LEU A 546 14.54 -1.75 23.25
C LEU A 546 14.40 -2.87 24.29
N CYS A 547 13.60 -2.63 25.32
CA CYS A 547 13.28 -3.61 26.33
C CYS A 547 12.59 -4.85 25.74
N PHE A 548 11.67 -4.65 24.83
CA PHE A 548 11.03 -5.76 24.12
C PHE A 548 12.02 -6.51 23.20
N ALA A 549 12.94 -5.79 22.52
CA ALA A 549 13.99 -6.42 21.73
C ALA A 549 14.89 -7.35 22.56
N VAL A 550 15.23 -6.92 23.79
CA VAL A 550 15.99 -7.75 24.75
C VAL A 550 15.21 -9.00 25.16
N GLU A 551 13.92 -8.86 25.46
CA GLU A 551 13.06 -9.97 25.87
C GLU A 551 12.91 -11.04 24.80
N VAL A 552 12.83 -10.66 23.52
CA VAL A 552 12.70 -11.58 22.38
C VAL A 552 14.04 -12.02 21.81
N ASP A 553 15.16 -11.59 22.41
CA ASP A 553 16.54 -11.84 21.96
C ASP A 553 16.78 -11.45 20.48
N TYR A 554 16.20 -10.33 20.07
CA TYR A 554 16.30 -9.84 18.70
C TYR A 554 17.66 -9.20 18.43
N ASN A 555 18.36 -9.67 17.38
CA ASN A 555 19.60 -9.07 16.91
C ASN A 555 19.38 -8.43 15.51
N PRO A 556 19.38 -7.09 15.38
CA PRO A 556 19.15 -6.39 14.12
C PRO A 556 20.28 -6.60 13.09
N LEU A 557 21.44 -7.10 13.51
CA LEU A 557 22.61 -7.33 12.67
C LEU A 557 22.73 -8.78 12.20
N GLN A 558 21.84 -9.69 12.63
CA GLN A 558 21.92 -11.13 12.36
C GLN A 558 21.89 -11.50 10.86
N GLU A 559 21.42 -10.60 9.98
CA GLU A 559 21.45 -10.84 8.53
C GLU A 559 22.84 -10.72 7.91
N LYS A 560 23.83 -10.19 8.65
CA LYS A 560 25.19 -9.92 8.15
C LYS A 560 26.26 -10.82 8.73
N PHE A 561 25.92 -11.65 9.72
CA PHE A 561 26.85 -12.61 10.34
C PHE A 561 26.27 -14.02 10.21
N ASP A 562 27.06 -14.96 9.70
CA ASP A 562 26.70 -16.37 9.70
C ASP A 562 26.56 -16.88 11.14
N SER A 563 25.55 -17.73 11.38
CA SER A 563 25.04 -18.09 12.70
C SER A 563 26.00 -18.94 13.59
N GLU A 564 27.20 -19.24 13.13
CA GLU A 564 28.17 -20.05 13.89
C GLU A 564 29.26 -19.22 14.61
N ASP A 565 29.39 -17.91 14.32
CA ASP A 565 30.43 -17.02 14.88
C ASP A 565 29.84 -15.80 15.62
N LEU A 566 28.85 -15.98 16.48
CA LEU A 566 28.38 -14.87 17.33
C LEU A 566 29.46 -14.61 18.41
N PRO A 567 30.11 -13.42 18.42
CA PRO A 567 31.08 -13.06 19.43
C PRO A 567 30.42 -12.98 20.81
N ASN A 568 31.21 -13.19 21.87
CA ASN A 568 30.82 -12.93 23.24
C ASN A 568 30.16 -11.52 23.32
N PRO A 569 29.08 -11.32 24.10
CA PRO A 569 28.39 -10.01 24.20
C PRO A 569 29.30 -8.83 24.46
N GLU A 570 30.39 -9.00 25.20
CA GLU A 570 31.41 -7.96 25.40
C GLU A 570 32.10 -7.57 24.09
N ASP A 571 32.50 -8.53 23.30
CA ASP A 571 33.18 -8.32 22.02
C ASP A 571 32.21 -7.71 21.01
N GLU A 572 30.92 -8.08 21.04
CA GLU A 572 29.87 -7.49 20.22
C GLU A 572 29.72 -5.99 20.55
N VAL A 573 29.67 -5.62 21.81
CA VAL A 573 29.62 -4.19 22.24
C VAL A 573 30.84 -3.43 21.72
N ARG A 574 32.06 -3.98 21.87
CA ARG A 574 33.29 -3.34 21.38
C ARG A 574 33.28 -3.14 19.86
N VAL A 575 32.83 -4.15 19.11
CA VAL A 575 32.73 -4.09 17.64
C VAL A 575 31.70 -3.01 17.23
N CYS A 576 30.55 -2.99 17.86
CA CYS A 576 29.51 -2.00 17.54
C CYS A 576 29.95 -0.55 17.85
N ILE A 577 30.64 -0.31 18.99
CA ILE A 577 31.21 1.00 19.34
C ILE A 577 32.20 1.46 18.26
N ARG A 578 33.11 0.58 17.84
CA ARG A 578 34.08 0.86 16.80
C ARG A 578 33.42 1.19 15.46
N GLU A 579 32.38 0.45 15.09
CA GLU A 579 31.63 0.66 13.86
C GLU A 579 30.89 2.01 13.87
N ILE A 580 30.29 2.41 14.99
CA ILE A 580 29.63 3.72 15.13
C ILE A 580 30.66 4.84 14.99
N LYS A 581 31.81 4.74 15.68
CA LYS A 581 32.93 5.71 15.56
C LYS A 581 33.37 5.84 14.09
N ASN A 582 33.62 4.72 13.43
CA ASN A 582 34.08 4.70 12.05
C ASN A 582 33.04 5.31 11.09
N PHE A 583 31.75 5.08 11.35
CA PHE A 583 30.67 5.65 10.57
C PHE A 583 30.66 7.19 10.67
N GLU A 584 30.76 7.73 11.87
CA GLU A 584 30.77 9.19 12.09
C GLU A 584 32.01 9.85 11.49
N ILE A 585 33.18 9.29 11.72
CA ILE A 585 34.41 9.82 11.11
C ILE A 585 34.32 9.83 9.58
N LYS A 586 33.76 8.79 8.96
CA LYS A 586 33.55 8.78 7.50
C LYS A 586 32.55 9.84 7.04
N ASN A 587 31.48 10.08 7.81
CA ASN A 587 30.54 11.16 7.51
C ASN A 587 31.17 12.54 7.61
N GLU A 588 32.00 12.79 8.66
CA GLU A 588 32.74 14.04 8.79
C GLU A 588 33.74 14.23 7.65
N LEU A 589 34.47 13.18 7.27
CA LEU A 589 35.39 13.22 6.13
C LEU A 589 34.69 13.58 4.82
N ASN A 590 33.52 13.01 4.55
CA ASN A 590 32.72 13.34 3.38
C ASN A 590 32.28 14.81 3.41
N GLN A 591 31.81 15.32 4.55
CA GLN A 591 31.41 16.72 4.69
C GLN A 591 32.59 17.69 4.53
N ILE A 592 33.78 17.34 5.05
CA ILE A 592 34.99 18.14 4.88
C ILE A 592 35.44 18.11 3.41
N SER A 593 35.37 16.96 2.75
CA SER A 593 35.69 16.81 1.32
C SER A 593 34.82 17.73 0.45
N GLU A 594 33.51 17.77 0.72
CA GLU A 594 32.59 18.68 0.03
C GLU A 594 32.94 20.15 0.28
N LYS A 595 33.29 20.51 1.55
CA LYS A 595 33.70 21.87 1.92
C LYS A 595 35.04 22.27 1.27
N ILE A 596 35.98 21.35 1.12
CA ILE A 596 37.24 21.56 0.41
C ILE A 596 36.95 21.91 -1.04
N LYS A 597 36.13 21.10 -1.71
CA LYS A 597 35.73 21.32 -3.10
C LYS A 597 35.11 22.69 -3.34
N VAL A 598 34.19 23.11 -2.45
CA VAL A 598 33.57 24.44 -2.52
C VAL A 598 34.59 25.57 -2.26
N ALA A 599 35.54 25.38 -1.32
CA ALA A 599 36.57 26.35 -1.04
C ALA A 599 37.57 26.50 -2.21
N GLU A 600 37.91 25.41 -2.90
CA GLU A 600 38.72 25.40 -4.11
C GLU A 600 38.03 26.11 -5.29
N GLU A 601 36.75 25.83 -5.50
CA GLU A 601 35.92 26.49 -6.52
C GLU A 601 35.84 28.01 -6.29
N ASN A 602 35.75 28.44 -5.01
CA ASN A 602 35.70 29.85 -4.61
C ASN A 602 37.09 30.52 -4.51
N LYS A 603 38.20 29.79 -4.80
CA LYS A 603 39.59 30.27 -4.67
C LYS A 603 39.97 30.73 -3.25
N GLU A 604 39.35 30.16 -2.22
CA GLU A 604 39.63 30.45 -0.79
C GLU A 604 40.79 29.56 -0.29
N ILE A 605 42.03 29.83 -0.76
CA ILE A 605 43.21 28.95 -0.60
C ILE A 605 43.49 28.64 0.89
N LYS A 606 43.51 29.63 1.77
CA LYS A 606 43.78 29.41 3.21
C LYS A 606 42.75 28.52 3.88
N LYS A 607 41.49 28.66 3.51
CA LYS A 607 40.39 27.86 4.06
C LYS A 607 40.45 26.42 3.56
N ALA A 608 40.86 26.22 2.31
CA ALA A 608 41.09 24.89 1.74
C ALA A 608 42.25 24.17 2.45
N GLU A 609 43.38 24.86 2.71
CA GLU A 609 44.53 24.31 3.44
C GLU A 609 44.15 23.89 4.88
N ASP A 610 43.41 24.71 5.63
CA ASP A 610 42.93 24.37 6.98
C ASP A 610 41.99 23.14 6.96
N LEU A 611 41.10 23.06 5.98
CA LEU A 611 40.20 21.93 5.82
C LEU A 611 40.94 20.63 5.44
N ILE A 612 41.96 20.71 4.58
CA ILE A 612 42.84 19.58 4.22
C ILE A 612 43.60 19.08 5.44
N LYS A 613 44.12 19.97 6.28
CA LYS A 613 44.77 19.57 7.53
C LYS A 613 43.81 18.80 8.45
N LYS A 614 42.58 19.34 8.63
CA LYS A 614 41.56 18.70 9.43
C LYS A 614 41.13 17.36 8.85
N PHE A 615 41.05 17.22 7.51
CA PHE A 615 40.77 15.99 6.82
C PHE A 615 41.84 14.91 7.10
N ASN A 616 43.12 15.29 7.04
CA ASN A 616 44.25 14.38 7.30
C ASN A 616 44.26 13.91 8.75
N ASP A 617 44.05 14.81 9.73
CA ASP A 617 43.99 14.50 11.16
C ASP A 617 42.84 13.51 11.46
N LEU A 618 41.66 13.67 10.81
CA LEU A 618 40.54 12.75 10.96
C LEU A 618 40.78 11.42 10.25
N SER A 619 41.44 11.44 9.10
CA SER A 619 41.77 10.21 8.36
C SER A 619 42.74 9.33 9.15
N GLN A 620 43.66 9.93 9.89
CA GLN A 620 44.61 9.20 10.74
C GLN A 620 43.89 8.46 11.88
N LYS A 621 42.80 9.04 12.44
CA LYS A 621 41.97 8.40 13.47
C LYS A 621 41.19 7.15 12.97
N LEU A 622 41.06 6.96 11.66
CA LEU A 622 40.52 5.72 11.06
C LEU A 622 41.56 4.61 10.93
N ILE A 623 42.85 4.98 10.85
CA ILE A 623 43.97 4.05 10.61
C ILE A 623 44.50 3.53 11.94
N ASP A 624 44.47 4.34 13.01
CA ASP A 624 44.87 3.91 14.37
C ASP A 624 43.83 2.91 14.90
N ARG A 625 44.24 1.60 14.82
CA ARG A 625 43.43 0.44 15.21
C ARG A 625 43.32 0.29 16.73
#